data_eb5dea06dfb309334c6dd14a655052b1
#
_entry.id   eb5dea06dfb309334c6dd14a655052b1
#
_cell.length_a   1.000
_cell.length_b   1.000
_cell.length_c   1.000
_cell.angle_alpha   90.00
_cell.angle_beta   90.00
_cell.angle_gamma   90.00
#
_symmetry.space_group_name_H-M   'P 1'
#
loop_
_entity.id
_entity.type
_entity.pdbx_description
1 polymer ?
#
loop_
_entity_poly.entity_id
_entity_poly.type
_entity_poly.pdbx_seq_one_letter_code
_entity_poly.pdbx_strand_id
1 'polypeptide(L)'
;MSKFHLNIQELVQGEFVMNKVNIAFVFQVNCPGCFIYGIPIMNELYRSFKDKIGFIGVATAFEDFEYNNKANLKLLLNNGTLVGETKKYYTTNYGLSNYLDIPNFPTAFDRITSSEQFIDENKIELICNAIPNFINFSEKEKEILVTKVKQYYSQIPVIAETFTLNQLKGTPSFIIFDDKYNILEQYFGHQNGDILKTRLEYLLS
;
A
#
# COMPACT_ATOMS: atom_id res chain seq x y z
N MET A 1 14.23 13.77 3.37
CA MET A 1 13.66 12.44 3.06
C MET A 1 12.16 12.51 3.19
N SER A 2 11.43 11.91 2.26
CA SER A 2 9.97 11.78 2.36
C SER A 2 9.60 10.77 3.45
N LYS A 3 8.46 10.99 4.10
CA LYS A 3 7.93 10.10 5.14
C LYS A 3 6.92 9.13 4.54
N PHE A 4 6.93 7.90 5.03
CA PHE A 4 5.87 6.94 4.77
C PHE A 4 4.71 7.16 5.75
N HIS A 5 3.53 7.41 5.23
CA HIS A 5 2.31 7.64 6.01
C HIS A 5 1.50 6.34 6.07
N LEU A 6 1.66 5.58 7.15
CA LEU A 6 0.96 4.32 7.39
C LEU A 6 -0.31 4.58 8.22
N ASN A 7 -1.44 4.63 7.56
CA ASN A 7 -2.76 4.83 8.17
C ASN A 7 -3.63 3.61 7.93
N ILE A 8 -3.68 2.72 8.90
CA ILE A 8 -4.47 1.49 8.82
C ILE A 8 -5.77 1.63 9.62
N GLN A 9 -6.82 0.97 9.15
CA GLN A 9 -8.08 0.85 9.86
C GLN A 9 -8.04 -0.28 10.88
N GLU A 10 -7.48 -1.41 10.49
CA GLU A 10 -7.45 -2.64 11.30
C GLU A 10 -6.28 -3.52 10.83
N LEU A 11 -5.55 -4.08 11.79
CA LEU A 11 -4.64 -5.18 11.51
C LEU A 11 -5.48 -6.47 11.47
N VAL A 12 -5.55 -7.10 10.30
CA VAL A 12 -6.45 -8.25 10.04
C VAL A 12 -5.76 -9.58 10.31
N GLN A 13 -4.44 -9.64 10.11
CA GLN A 13 -3.63 -10.84 10.31
C GLN A 13 -2.27 -10.51 10.89
N GLY A 14 -1.79 -11.32 11.83
CA GLY A 14 -0.44 -11.23 12.41
C GLY A 14 -0.24 -10.00 13.28
N GLU A 15 1.03 -9.69 13.55
CA GLU A 15 1.45 -8.52 14.34
C GLU A 15 2.54 -7.76 13.55
N PHE A 16 2.39 -6.45 13.39
CA PHE A 16 3.42 -5.61 12.80
C PHE A 16 4.37 -5.13 13.89
N VAL A 17 5.61 -5.60 13.82
CA VAL A 17 6.70 -5.18 14.71
C VAL A 17 7.63 -4.26 13.92
N MET A 18 7.74 -3.01 14.38
CA MET A 18 8.66 -2.02 13.80
C MET A 18 10.12 -2.42 14.07
N ASN A 19 10.94 -2.41 13.04
CA ASN A 19 12.38 -2.65 13.10
C ASN A 19 13.15 -1.47 12.49
N LYS A 20 14.49 -1.51 12.53
CA LYS A 20 15.33 -0.49 11.88
C LYS A 20 15.08 -0.37 10.38
N VAL A 21 14.77 -1.49 9.75
CA VAL A 21 14.36 -1.57 8.34
C VAL A 21 13.00 -2.26 8.30
N ASN A 22 12.07 -1.70 7.53
CA ASN A 22 10.72 -2.23 7.37
C ASN A 22 10.34 -2.23 5.90
N ILE A 23 9.44 -3.13 5.52
CA ILE A 23 8.84 -3.16 4.19
C ILE A 23 7.31 -3.17 4.29
N ALA A 24 6.69 -2.23 3.60
CA ALA A 24 5.24 -2.22 3.36
C ALA A 24 4.95 -2.67 1.93
N PHE A 25 3.97 -3.53 1.78
CA PHE A 25 3.42 -3.99 0.51
C PHE A 25 1.98 -3.52 0.39
N VAL A 26 1.73 -2.55 -0.49
CA VAL A 26 0.38 -2.02 -0.72
C VAL A 26 -0.23 -2.74 -1.93
N PHE A 27 -1.40 -3.36 -1.72
CA PHE A 27 -2.03 -4.22 -2.70
C PHE A 27 -3.56 -4.10 -2.68
N GLN A 28 -4.22 -4.61 -3.71
CA GLN A 28 -5.67 -4.77 -3.75
C GLN A 28 -6.03 -6.24 -3.92
N VAL A 29 -7.16 -6.67 -3.35
CA VAL A 29 -7.66 -8.05 -3.51
C VAL A 29 -8.18 -8.30 -4.93
N ASN A 30 -8.58 -7.24 -5.65
CA ASN A 30 -8.93 -7.28 -7.07
C ASN A 30 -7.79 -6.76 -7.96
N CYS A 31 -6.58 -7.34 -7.82
CA CYS A 31 -5.40 -6.93 -8.58
C CYS A 31 -4.60 -8.17 -9.01
N PRO A 32 -4.80 -8.72 -10.20
CA PRO A 32 -4.09 -9.91 -10.67
C PRO A 32 -2.56 -9.83 -10.52
N GLY A 33 -1.97 -8.67 -10.83
CA GLY A 33 -0.52 -8.45 -10.67
C GLY A 33 -0.03 -8.55 -9.23
N CYS A 34 -0.86 -8.18 -8.26
CA CYS A 34 -0.54 -8.33 -6.83
C CYS A 34 -0.41 -9.82 -6.45
N PHE A 35 -1.25 -10.67 -7.03
CA PHE A 35 -1.27 -12.11 -6.76
C PHE A 35 -0.20 -12.88 -7.55
N ILE A 36 0.05 -12.47 -8.80
CA ILE A 36 1.03 -13.15 -9.65
C ILE A 36 2.47 -12.87 -9.18
N TYR A 37 2.74 -11.65 -8.75
CA TYR A 37 4.09 -11.18 -8.45
C TYR A 37 4.26 -10.74 -6.99
N GLY A 38 3.36 -9.89 -6.48
CA GLY A 38 3.55 -9.18 -5.22
C GLY A 38 3.51 -10.09 -3.99
N ILE A 39 2.44 -10.86 -3.84
CA ILE A 39 2.26 -11.77 -2.69
C ILE A 39 3.34 -12.85 -2.64
N PRO A 40 3.69 -13.55 -3.76
CA PRO A 40 4.77 -14.54 -3.73
C PRO A 40 6.11 -13.96 -3.27
N ILE A 41 6.47 -12.76 -3.79
CA ILE A 41 7.70 -12.07 -3.39
C ILE A 41 7.66 -11.74 -1.89
N MET A 42 6.56 -11.15 -1.40
CA MET A 42 6.45 -10.81 0.02
C MET A 42 6.46 -12.04 0.92
N ASN A 43 5.83 -13.15 0.50
CA ASN A 43 5.85 -14.41 1.23
C ASN A 43 7.29 -14.96 1.35
N GLU A 44 8.08 -14.88 0.28
CA GLU A 44 9.48 -15.31 0.29
C GLU A 44 10.35 -14.40 1.17
N LEU A 45 10.23 -13.09 1.01
CA LEU A 45 10.97 -12.12 1.83
C LEU A 45 10.63 -12.27 3.31
N TYR A 46 9.35 -12.47 3.64
CA TYR A 46 8.92 -12.68 5.02
C TYR A 46 9.55 -13.95 5.63
N ARG A 47 9.53 -15.07 4.91
CA ARG A 47 10.21 -16.30 5.37
C ARG A 47 11.70 -16.08 5.64
N SER A 48 12.34 -15.23 4.82
CA SER A 48 13.81 -15.01 4.90
C SER A 48 14.22 -14.00 5.97
N PHE A 49 13.37 -13.01 6.27
CA PHE A 49 13.79 -11.82 7.03
C PHE A 49 12.89 -11.44 8.20
N LYS A 50 11.81 -12.19 8.52
CA LYS A 50 10.82 -11.82 9.56
C LYS A 50 11.41 -11.52 10.94
N ASP A 51 12.56 -12.10 11.25
CA ASP A 51 13.23 -11.90 12.54
C ASP A 51 14.17 -10.66 12.55
N LYS A 52 14.34 -10.00 11.41
CA LYS A 52 15.28 -8.88 11.22
C LYS A 52 14.61 -7.62 10.69
N ILE A 53 13.53 -7.75 9.94
CA ILE A 53 12.83 -6.67 9.23
C ILE A 53 11.38 -6.64 9.69
N GLY A 54 10.80 -5.43 9.82
CA GLY A 54 9.36 -5.27 9.99
C GLY A 54 8.62 -5.48 8.65
N PHE A 55 7.53 -6.26 8.67
CA PHE A 55 6.72 -6.54 7.49
C PHE A 55 5.28 -6.13 7.69
N ILE A 56 4.70 -5.44 6.71
CA ILE A 56 3.27 -5.16 6.68
C ILE A 56 2.71 -5.17 5.26
N GLY A 57 1.69 -5.98 5.02
CA GLY A 57 0.81 -5.85 3.87
C GLY A 57 -0.32 -4.86 4.19
N VAL A 58 -0.60 -3.95 3.27
CA VAL A 58 -1.72 -3.00 3.39
C VAL A 58 -2.65 -3.23 2.21
N ALA A 59 -3.77 -3.90 2.46
CA ALA A 59 -4.82 -4.03 1.46
C ALA A 59 -5.58 -2.71 1.36
N THR A 60 -5.52 -2.06 0.21
CA THR A 60 -6.11 -0.75 -0.05
C THR A 60 -7.33 -0.83 -0.97
N ALA A 61 -8.12 0.24 -1.03
CA ALA A 61 -9.27 0.37 -1.92
C ALA A 61 -9.37 1.80 -2.45
N PHE A 62 -8.90 2.03 -3.66
CA PHE A 62 -9.05 3.30 -4.37
C PHE A 62 -9.93 3.19 -5.63
N GLU A 63 -10.30 1.97 -5.99
CA GLU A 63 -11.20 1.61 -7.09
C GLU A 63 -11.84 0.25 -6.78
N ASP A 64 -12.85 -0.17 -7.56
CA ASP A 64 -13.52 -1.48 -7.46
C ASP A 64 -13.94 -1.82 -6.02
N PHE A 65 -14.56 -0.89 -5.32
CA PHE A 65 -14.88 -0.99 -3.88
C PHE A 65 -15.77 -2.20 -3.53
N GLU A 66 -16.54 -2.72 -4.49
CA GLU A 66 -17.33 -3.95 -4.33
C GLU A 66 -16.43 -5.17 -4.13
N TYR A 67 -15.21 -5.17 -4.69
CA TYR A 67 -14.22 -6.23 -4.55
C TYR A 67 -13.13 -5.88 -3.54
N ASN A 68 -12.61 -4.65 -3.60
CA ASN A 68 -11.53 -4.17 -2.74
C ASN A 68 -12.11 -3.70 -1.40
N ASN A 69 -12.38 -4.65 -0.52
CA ASN A 69 -12.94 -4.37 0.81
C ASN A 69 -12.42 -5.34 1.87
N LYS A 70 -12.63 -4.97 3.12
CA LYS A 70 -12.15 -5.74 4.28
C LYS A 70 -12.76 -7.15 4.35
N ALA A 71 -14.01 -7.35 3.93
CA ALA A 71 -14.63 -8.67 3.95
C ALA A 71 -13.93 -9.62 2.99
N ASN A 72 -13.66 -9.19 1.76
CA ASN A 72 -12.93 -9.97 0.77
C ASN A 72 -11.46 -10.20 1.15
N LEU A 73 -10.81 -9.24 1.82
CA LEU A 73 -9.49 -9.46 2.41
C LEU A 73 -9.52 -10.60 3.44
N LYS A 74 -10.50 -10.60 4.36
CA LYS A 74 -10.65 -11.68 5.35
C LYS A 74 -10.88 -13.04 4.69
N LEU A 75 -11.67 -13.10 3.62
CA LEU A 75 -11.88 -14.34 2.86
C LEU A 75 -10.60 -14.81 2.16
N LEU A 76 -9.82 -13.90 1.58
CA LEU A 76 -8.51 -14.23 1.02
C LEU A 76 -7.59 -14.84 2.08
N LEU A 77 -7.45 -14.16 3.22
CA LEU A 77 -6.55 -14.60 4.30
C LEU A 77 -6.98 -15.92 4.96
N ASN A 78 -8.29 -16.19 5.04
CA ASN A 78 -8.80 -17.40 5.68
C ASN A 78 -8.70 -18.65 4.79
N ASN A 79 -9.01 -18.52 3.51
CA ASN A 79 -9.18 -19.69 2.62
C ASN A 79 -8.78 -19.44 1.16
N GLY A 80 -8.10 -18.32 0.87
CA GLY A 80 -7.65 -17.99 -0.48
C GLY A 80 -8.76 -17.60 -1.45
N THR A 81 -9.94 -17.18 -0.99
CA THR A 81 -11.03 -16.75 -1.89
C THR A 81 -10.58 -15.63 -2.81
N LEU A 82 -10.77 -15.83 -4.10
CA LEU A 82 -10.49 -14.85 -5.15
C LEU A 82 -11.75 -14.09 -5.55
N VAL A 83 -11.61 -12.82 -5.93
CA VAL A 83 -12.72 -11.95 -6.36
C VAL A 83 -12.41 -11.24 -7.68
N GLY A 84 -13.43 -10.73 -8.33
CA GLY A 84 -13.34 -9.84 -9.50
C GLY A 84 -12.42 -10.35 -10.62
N GLU A 85 -11.59 -9.47 -11.14
CA GLU A 85 -10.64 -9.76 -12.23
C GLU A 85 -9.53 -10.73 -11.78
N THR A 86 -9.14 -10.70 -10.49
CA THR A 86 -8.20 -11.68 -9.94
C THR A 86 -8.75 -13.10 -10.05
N LYS A 87 -10.01 -13.31 -9.65
CA LYS A 87 -10.69 -14.60 -9.78
C LYS A 87 -10.77 -15.05 -11.24
N LYS A 88 -11.21 -14.15 -12.11
CA LYS A 88 -11.32 -14.42 -13.55
C LYS A 88 -9.98 -14.84 -14.15
N TYR A 89 -8.90 -14.12 -13.82
CA TYR A 89 -7.55 -14.45 -14.28
C TYR A 89 -7.13 -15.86 -13.85
N TYR A 90 -7.26 -16.20 -12.57
CA TYR A 90 -6.83 -17.50 -12.04
C TYR A 90 -7.70 -18.65 -12.54
N THR A 91 -9.00 -18.45 -12.66
CA THR A 91 -9.91 -19.44 -13.23
C THR A 91 -9.59 -19.72 -14.69
N THR A 92 -9.36 -18.66 -15.50
CA THR A 92 -9.11 -18.81 -16.94
C THR A 92 -7.75 -19.41 -17.24
N ASN A 93 -6.69 -19.00 -16.54
CA ASN A 93 -5.33 -19.41 -16.87
C ASN A 93 -4.86 -20.66 -16.14
N TYR A 94 -5.42 -20.96 -14.96
CA TYR A 94 -4.94 -22.06 -14.11
C TYR A 94 -6.05 -23.02 -13.66
N GLY A 95 -7.31 -22.76 -13.97
CA GLY A 95 -8.45 -23.57 -13.50
C GLY A 95 -8.66 -23.49 -11.97
N LEU A 96 -8.10 -22.47 -11.31
CA LEU A 96 -8.14 -22.31 -9.86
C LEU A 96 -9.28 -21.38 -9.44
N SER A 97 -10.07 -21.81 -8.47
CA SER A 97 -11.11 -20.99 -7.83
C SER A 97 -10.61 -20.23 -6.59
N ASN A 98 -9.51 -20.71 -5.99
CA ASN A 98 -8.89 -20.15 -4.80
C ASN A 98 -7.40 -19.94 -5.01
N TYR A 99 -6.86 -18.96 -4.31
CA TYR A 99 -5.44 -18.66 -4.30
C TYR A 99 -4.72 -19.56 -3.29
N LEU A 100 -3.65 -20.21 -3.72
CA LEU A 100 -2.95 -21.22 -2.90
C LEU A 100 -1.81 -20.61 -2.06
N ASP A 101 -1.16 -19.55 -2.57
CA ASP A 101 -0.04 -18.88 -1.88
C ASP A 101 -0.52 -17.70 -1.02
N ILE A 102 -1.48 -17.97 -0.12
CA ILE A 102 -2.10 -16.97 0.76
C ILE A 102 -1.01 -16.14 1.48
N PRO A 103 -1.22 -14.81 1.66
CA PRO A 103 -0.29 -13.97 2.42
C PRO A 103 0.03 -14.57 3.79
N ASN A 104 1.31 -14.79 4.08
CA ASN A 104 1.78 -15.35 5.36
C ASN A 104 2.44 -14.29 6.28
N PHE A 105 2.39 -13.03 5.89
CA PHE A 105 2.94 -11.88 6.59
C PHE A 105 1.83 -11.05 7.27
N PRO A 106 2.17 -10.20 8.27
CA PRO A 106 1.20 -9.31 8.90
C PRO A 106 0.48 -8.45 7.86
N THR A 107 -0.84 -8.44 7.91
CA THR A 107 -1.67 -7.77 6.90
C THR A 107 -2.76 -6.93 7.54
N ALA A 108 -2.85 -5.68 7.11
CA ALA A 108 -3.82 -4.69 7.54
C ALA A 108 -4.75 -4.28 6.40
N PHE A 109 -5.88 -3.68 6.74
CA PHE A 109 -6.72 -2.96 5.81
C PHE A 109 -6.46 -1.46 5.93
N ASP A 110 -6.28 -0.77 4.80
CA ASP A 110 -6.07 0.67 4.72
C ASP A 110 -7.22 1.44 5.38
N ARG A 111 -6.94 2.59 5.96
CA ARG A 111 -7.99 3.46 6.49
C ARG A 111 -8.76 4.09 5.34
N ILE A 112 -10.04 3.76 5.29
CA ILE A 112 -10.97 4.32 4.31
C ILE A 112 -11.77 5.44 4.98
N THR A 113 -11.75 6.62 4.37
CA THR A 113 -12.43 7.83 4.88
C THR A 113 -13.27 8.50 3.81
N SER A 114 -14.24 9.32 4.23
CA SER A 114 -14.92 10.25 3.33
C SER A 114 -14.04 11.46 3.01
N SER A 115 -14.38 12.19 1.96
CA SER A 115 -13.72 13.45 1.63
C SER A 115 -13.71 14.44 2.79
N GLU A 116 -14.82 14.56 3.53
CA GLU A 116 -14.94 15.45 4.68
C GLU A 116 -13.96 15.13 5.80
N GLN A 117 -13.75 13.83 6.08
CA GLN A 117 -12.80 13.35 7.08
C GLN A 117 -11.34 13.44 6.61
N PHE A 118 -11.14 13.34 5.30
CA PHE A 118 -9.81 13.38 4.70
C PHE A 118 -9.26 14.80 4.58
N ILE A 119 -10.12 15.78 4.26
CA ILE A 119 -9.73 17.18 4.03
C ILE A 119 -9.51 17.87 5.37
N ASP A 120 -8.36 17.62 5.99
CA ASP A 120 -7.83 18.40 7.09
C ASP A 120 -6.54 19.14 6.68
N GLU A 121 -6.17 20.17 7.43
CA GLU A 121 -5.02 21.02 7.08
C GLU A 121 -3.71 20.24 6.98
N ASN A 122 -3.48 19.31 7.91
CA ASN A 122 -2.24 18.55 7.96
C ASN A 122 -2.12 17.60 6.74
N LYS A 123 -3.18 16.88 6.39
CA LYS A 123 -3.18 15.96 5.23
C LYS A 123 -3.03 16.72 3.92
N ILE A 124 -3.71 17.85 3.78
CA ILE A 124 -3.59 18.69 2.58
C ILE A 124 -2.17 19.26 2.47
N GLU A 125 -1.58 19.71 3.58
CA GLU A 125 -0.19 20.16 3.61
C GLU A 125 0.78 19.04 3.21
N LEU A 126 0.60 17.83 3.73
CA LEU A 126 1.41 16.66 3.34
C LEU A 126 1.36 16.40 1.83
N ILE A 127 0.17 16.44 1.24
CA ILE A 127 -0.03 16.25 -0.19
C ILE A 127 0.65 17.37 -0.99
N CYS A 128 0.47 18.61 -0.59
CA CYS A 128 1.10 19.76 -1.26
C CYS A 128 2.62 19.70 -1.17
N ASN A 129 3.16 19.35 -0.01
CA ASN A 129 4.63 19.20 0.19
C ASN A 129 5.25 18.06 -0.64
N ALA A 130 4.47 17.07 -1.04
CA ALA A 130 4.91 16.03 -1.97
C ALA A 130 5.00 16.49 -3.44
N ILE A 131 4.42 17.64 -3.78
CA ILE A 131 4.47 18.20 -5.13
C ILE A 131 5.86 18.81 -5.39
N PRO A 132 6.52 18.45 -6.50
CA PRO A 132 7.84 18.99 -6.82
C PRO A 132 7.86 20.53 -6.79
N ASN A 133 8.89 21.09 -6.15
CA ASN A 133 9.12 22.52 -6.04
C ASN A 133 8.06 23.35 -5.27
N PHE A 134 7.10 22.71 -4.61
CA PHE A 134 6.07 23.43 -3.84
C PHE A 134 6.66 24.43 -2.84
N ILE A 135 7.77 24.07 -2.19
CA ILE A 135 8.46 24.95 -1.23
C ILE A 135 8.92 26.29 -1.84
N ASN A 136 9.19 26.31 -3.14
CA ASN A 136 9.67 27.47 -3.87
C ASN A 136 8.54 28.34 -4.43
N PHE A 137 7.28 27.93 -4.29
CA PHE A 137 6.13 28.70 -4.76
C PHE A 137 5.93 29.94 -3.89
N SER A 138 5.47 31.03 -4.51
CA SER A 138 4.99 32.21 -3.77
C SER A 138 3.78 31.84 -2.91
N GLU A 139 3.51 32.60 -1.86
CA GLU A 139 2.34 32.35 -0.98
C GLU A 139 1.03 32.30 -1.76
N LYS A 140 0.86 33.19 -2.75
CA LYS A 140 -0.33 33.19 -3.62
C LYS A 140 -0.45 31.90 -4.45
N GLU A 141 0.65 31.37 -4.97
CA GLU A 141 0.65 30.09 -5.73
C GLU A 141 0.34 28.90 -4.81
N LYS A 142 0.86 28.92 -3.57
CA LYS A 142 0.56 27.91 -2.56
C LYS A 142 -0.93 27.91 -2.21
N GLU A 143 -1.52 29.07 -1.95
CA GLU A 143 -2.95 29.20 -1.66
C GLU A 143 -3.84 28.67 -2.81
N ILE A 144 -3.49 29.01 -4.05
CA ILE A 144 -4.20 28.52 -5.23
C ILE A 144 -4.10 27.00 -5.32
N LEU A 145 -2.91 26.44 -5.11
CA LEU A 145 -2.69 24.99 -5.18
C LEU A 145 -3.43 24.24 -4.07
N VAL A 146 -3.34 24.71 -2.83
CA VAL A 146 -4.07 24.16 -1.68
C VAL A 146 -5.58 24.14 -1.96
N THR A 147 -6.11 25.24 -2.51
CA THR A 147 -7.53 25.33 -2.89
C THR A 147 -7.90 24.28 -3.94
N LYS A 148 -7.07 24.10 -4.98
CA LYS A 148 -7.28 23.09 -6.02
C LYS A 148 -7.20 21.66 -5.47
N VAL A 149 -6.25 21.39 -4.59
CA VAL A 149 -6.10 20.08 -3.93
C VAL A 149 -7.34 19.77 -3.08
N LYS A 150 -7.79 20.72 -2.26
CA LYS A 150 -9.03 20.57 -1.48
C LYS A 150 -10.24 20.31 -2.38
N GLN A 151 -10.38 21.08 -3.46
CA GLN A 151 -11.47 20.92 -4.43
C GLN A 151 -11.41 19.54 -5.12
N TYR A 152 -10.23 19.06 -5.49
CA TYR A 152 -10.07 17.73 -6.07
C TYR A 152 -10.55 16.63 -5.12
N TYR A 153 -10.05 16.63 -3.88
CA TYR A 153 -10.41 15.59 -2.92
C TYR A 153 -11.87 15.70 -2.43
N SER A 154 -12.48 16.88 -2.47
CA SER A 154 -13.92 17.02 -2.14
C SER A 154 -14.86 16.32 -3.11
N GLN A 155 -14.37 16.00 -4.30
CA GLN A 155 -15.14 15.25 -5.32
C GLN A 155 -14.96 13.73 -5.23
N ILE A 156 -14.04 13.24 -4.37
CA ILE A 156 -13.73 11.81 -4.23
C ILE A 156 -14.47 11.28 -3.00
N PRO A 157 -15.55 10.48 -3.16
CA PRO A 157 -16.40 10.09 -2.05
C PRO A 157 -15.71 9.14 -1.06
N VAL A 158 -14.72 8.36 -1.53
CA VAL A 158 -14.04 7.32 -0.77
C VAL A 158 -12.54 7.44 -0.98
N ILE A 159 -11.78 7.64 0.09
CA ILE A 159 -10.33 7.87 0.05
C ILE A 159 -9.62 6.85 0.93
N ALA A 160 -8.66 6.14 0.35
CA ALA A 160 -7.74 5.24 1.05
C ALA A 160 -6.52 6.03 1.52
N GLU A 161 -6.35 6.20 2.84
CA GLU A 161 -5.39 7.16 3.38
C GLU A 161 -3.93 6.77 3.14
N THR A 162 -3.53 5.51 3.41
CA THR A 162 -2.15 5.07 3.15
C THR A 162 -1.81 5.22 1.67
N PHE A 163 -2.70 4.80 0.78
CA PHE A 163 -2.49 4.92 -0.66
C PHE A 163 -2.34 6.39 -1.10
N THR A 164 -3.26 7.23 -0.66
CA THR A 164 -3.38 8.63 -1.10
C THR A 164 -2.26 9.51 -0.54
N LEU A 165 -1.98 9.43 0.77
CA LEU A 165 -0.95 10.27 1.41
C LEU A 165 0.46 9.97 0.91
N ASN A 166 0.73 8.75 0.47
CA ASN A 166 2.02 8.39 -0.12
C ASN A 166 2.07 8.61 -1.64
N GLN A 167 1.04 9.20 -2.24
CA GLN A 167 0.96 9.47 -3.69
C GLN A 167 1.31 8.23 -4.53
N LEU A 168 0.79 7.05 -4.12
CA LEU A 168 1.07 5.80 -4.81
C LEU A 168 0.42 5.81 -6.20
N LYS A 169 1.11 5.25 -7.19
CA LYS A 169 0.68 5.25 -8.59
C LYS A 169 -0.30 4.11 -8.91
N GLY A 170 -0.39 3.12 -8.01
CA GLY A 170 -1.20 1.91 -8.18
C GLY A 170 -0.68 0.77 -7.33
N THR A 171 -1.18 -0.43 -7.61
CA THR A 171 -0.79 -1.67 -6.93
C THR A 171 -0.27 -2.72 -7.93
N PRO A 172 0.69 -3.58 -7.58
CA PRO A 172 1.40 -3.62 -6.29
C PRO A 172 2.38 -2.45 -6.10
N SER A 173 2.55 -1.98 -4.86
CA SER A 173 3.61 -1.04 -4.48
C SER A 173 4.37 -1.57 -3.29
N PHE A 174 5.71 -1.38 -3.28
CA PHE A 174 6.60 -1.76 -2.19
C PHE A 174 7.30 -0.53 -1.67
N ILE A 175 7.29 -0.32 -0.34
CA ILE A 175 7.93 0.80 0.32
C ILE A 175 8.86 0.26 1.40
N ILE A 176 10.17 0.53 1.27
CA ILE A 176 11.15 0.23 2.30
C ILE A 176 11.37 1.50 3.11
N PHE A 177 11.27 1.41 4.43
CA PHE A 177 11.35 2.56 5.32
C PHE A 177 12.04 2.21 6.65
N ASP A 178 12.55 3.23 7.33
CA ASP A 178 13.23 3.09 8.62
C ASP A 178 12.25 3.16 9.82
N ASP A 179 12.77 3.01 11.04
CA ASP A 179 12.02 3.08 12.30
C ASP A 179 11.42 4.47 12.61
N LYS A 180 11.80 5.49 11.81
CA LYS A 180 11.25 6.85 11.86
C LYS A 180 10.32 7.13 10.68
N TYR A 181 9.91 6.09 9.96
CA TYR A 181 9.10 6.20 8.74
C TYR A 181 9.77 6.99 7.60
N ASN A 182 11.09 7.20 7.58
CA ASN A 182 11.72 7.77 6.41
C ASN A 182 11.71 6.73 5.28
N ILE A 183 11.25 7.12 4.10
CA ILE A 183 11.27 6.24 2.93
C ILE A 183 12.73 6.10 2.47
N LEU A 184 13.21 4.86 2.49
CA LEU A 184 14.51 4.50 1.97
C LEU A 184 14.42 4.20 0.48
N GLU A 185 13.38 3.45 0.08
CA GLU A 185 13.10 3.11 -1.32
C GLU A 185 11.61 2.87 -1.56
N GLN A 186 11.18 3.08 -2.81
CA GLN A 186 9.82 2.86 -3.24
C GLN A 186 9.78 2.29 -4.64
N TYR A 187 8.96 1.25 -4.83
CA TYR A 187 8.79 0.56 -6.11
C TYR A 187 7.31 0.41 -6.45
N PHE A 188 7.00 0.50 -7.74
CA PHE A 188 5.65 0.31 -8.26
C PHE A 188 5.63 -0.76 -9.35
N GLY A 189 4.58 -1.56 -9.38
CA GLY A 189 4.37 -2.60 -10.38
C GLY A 189 5.20 -3.86 -10.11
N HIS A 190 5.38 -4.65 -11.17
CA HIS A 190 6.16 -5.89 -11.10
C HIS A 190 7.61 -5.62 -10.74
N GLN A 191 8.08 -6.28 -9.69
CA GLN A 191 9.48 -6.23 -9.24
C GLN A 191 10.12 -7.61 -9.34
N ASN A 192 11.45 -7.63 -9.46
CA ASN A 192 12.22 -8.85 -9.31
C ASN A 192 12.50 -9.09 -7.81
N GLY A 193 12.08 -10.24 -7.29
CA GLY A 193 12.25 -10.61 -5.88
C GLY A 193 13.72 -10.63 -5.44
N ASP A 194 14.65 -11.07 -6.30
CA ASP A 194 16.09 -11.08 -5.98
C ASP A 194 16.66 -9.67 -5.81
N ILE A 195 16.17 -8.69 -6.59
CA ILE A 195 16.59 -7.30 -6.43
C ILE A 195 16.14 -6.77 -5.08
N LEU A 196 14.88 -6.98 -4.70
CA LEU A 196 14.37 -6.56 -3.40
C LEU A 196 15.12 -7.26 -2.27
N LYS A 197 15.38 -8.55 -2.39
CA LYS A 197 16.15 -9.33 -1.41
C LYS A 197 17.55 -8.77 -1.21
N THR A 198 18.31 -8.60 -2.30
CA THR A 198 19.67 -8.04 -2.26
C THR A 198 19.68 -6.65 -1.62
N ARG A 199 18.63 -5.86 -1.91
CA ARG A 199 18.54 -4.52 -1.33
C ARG A 199 18.27 -4.54 0.18
N LEU A 200 17.39 -5.43 0.65
CA LEU A 200 17.16 -5.62 2.08
C LEU A 200 18.42 -6.14 2.80
N GLU A 201 19.17 -7.05 2.19
CA GLU A 201 20.46 -7.52 2.72
C GLU A 201 21.46 -6.38 2.89
N TYR A 202 21.58 -5.50 1.89
CA TYR A 202 22.43 -4.32 1.95
C TYR A 202 22.01 -3.35 3.07
N LEU A 203 20.72 -3.14 3.28
CA LEU A 203 20.22 -2.23 4.32
C LEU A 203 20.37 -2.80 5.74
N LEU A 204 20.59 -4.11 5.87
CA LEU A 204 20.84 -4.79 7.14
C LEU A 204 22.34 -4.90 7.50
N SER A 205 23.24 -4.65 6.54
CA SER A 205 24.68 -4.71 6.75
C SER A 205 25.23 -3.42 7.41
#